data_004ac023884ff918283a4934d82a54b4
#
_entry.id   004ac023884ff918283a4934d82a54b4
#
_cell.length_a   1.000
_cell.length_b   1.000
_cell.length_c   1.000
_cell.angle_alpha   90.00
_cell.angle_beta   90.00
_cell.angle_gamma   90.00
#
_symmetry.space_group_name_H-M   'P 1'
#
loop_
_entity.id
_entity.type
_entity.pdbx_description
1 polymer ?
#
loop_
_entity_poly.entity_id
_entity_poly.type
_entity_poly.pdbx_seq_one_letter_code
_entity_poly.pdbx_strand_id
1 'polypeptide(L)'
;MLLKKYILMAGIMFLSAMMAQSSAATEIAKVTGEVKVRRGLDEKWQNAFAGMMLKNIDTILSLEGEVVLRMDDGTMFHLGSHSILDIGDLRRITRQEMFLYLMAQKVDKIQPRGEKARLHVGNVSVVHGEKVLAPAKAPGDRASTNWLWSLNAARAMYEQNLYPNTIVSLHKLLSRFSQPNDCGEIHLYMGRAFEKLDEAGQALDAYQLAAARCSRCQSVEADRIAAEARTAITRLSE
;
A
#
# COMPACT_ATOMS: atom_id res chain seq x y z
N MET A 1 52.23 -29.60 -8.73
CA MET A 1 51.80 -28.68 -7.63
C MET A 1 51.09 -27.41 -8.15
N LEU A 2 51.41 -26.93 -9.32
CA LEU A 2 50.79 -25.73 -9.95
C LEU A 2 49.31 -25.94 -10.37
N LEU A 3 48.97 -27.12 -10.90
CA LEU A 3 47.60 -27.39 -11.39
C LEU A 3 46.52 -27.30 -10.29
N LYS A 4 46.79 -27.71 -9.04
CA LYS A 4 45.88 -27.60 -7.90
C LYS A 4 45.60 -26.14 -7.48
N LYS A 5 46.56 -25.22 -7.66
CA LYS A 5 46.37 -23.80 -7.35
C LYS A 5 45.42 -23.10 -8.34
N TYR A 6 45.45 -23.48 -9.62
CA TYR A 6 44.57 -22.89 -10.64
C TYR A 6 43.12 -23.37 -10.50
N ILE A 7 42.92 -24.64 -10.11
CA ILE A 7 41.57 -25.17 -9.84
C ILE A 7 40.95 -24.48 -8.60
N LEU A 8 41.73 -24.19 -7.56
CA LEU A 8 41.26 -23.49 -6.37
C LEU A 8 40.90 -22.01 -6.65
N MET A 9 41.71 -21.32 -7.47
CA MET A 9 41.41 -19.94 -7.89
C MET A 9 40.21 -19.85 -8.82
N ALA A 10 40.03 -20.80 -9.74
CA ALA A 10 38.83 -20.82 -10.60
C ALA A 10 37.55 -21.09 -9.82
N GLY A 11 37.60 -21.91 -8.77
CA GLY A 11 36.47 -22.18 -7.88
C GLY A 11 36.03 -20.93 -7.06
N ILE A 12 37.00 -20.12 -6.63
CA ILE A 12 36.70 -18.89 -5.86
C ILE A 12 36.12 -17.79 -6.76
N MET A 13 36.55 -17.67 -8.01
CA MET A 13 35.97 -16.74 -8.98
C MET A 13 34.55 -17.11 -9.39
N PHE A 14 34.18 -18.38 -9.42
CA PHE A 14 32.82 -18.82 -9.77
C PHE A 14 31.83 -18.61 -8.61
N LEU A 15 32.30 -18.64 -7.36
CA LEU A 15 31.42 -18.45 -6.19
C LEU A 15 31.05 -16.99 -5.95
N SER A 16 31.85 -16.03 -6.43
CA SER A 16 31.58 -14.59 -6.28
C SER A 16 30.56 -14.04 -7.31
N ALA A 17 30.24 -14.79 -8.36
CA ALA A 17 29.29 -14.36 -9.39
C ALA A 17 27.80 -14.62 -9.01
N MET A 18 27.53 -15.32 -7.91
CA MET A 18 26.16 -15.73 -7.54
C MET A 18 25.46 -14.83 -6.51
N MET A 19 26.06 -13.72 -6.11
CA MET A 19 25.43 -12.73 -5.23
C MET A 19 24.95 -11.50 -6.01
N ALA A 20 24.34 -11.69 -7.17
CA ALA A 20 23.44 -10.69 -7.71
C ALA A 20 22.19 -10.73 -6.86
N GLN A 21 22.16 -9.94 -5.78
CA GLN A 21 20.91 -9.64 -5.07
C GLN A 21 19.97 -9.03 -6.09
N SER A 22 19.03 -9.83 -6.55
CA SER A 22 17.90 -9.36 -7.34
C SER A 22 17.16 -8.36 -6.46
N SER A 23 17.49 -7.08 -6.57
CA SER A 23 16.67 -6.01 -6.06
C SER A 23 15.32 -6.16 -6.76
N ALA A 24 14.30 -6.55 -6.01
CA ALA A 24 12.95 -6.63 -6.50
C ALA A 24 12.62 -5.33 -7.25
N ALA A 25 12.56 -5.43 -8.57
CA ALA A 25 12.38 -4.29 -9.45
C ALA A 25 11.08 -4.47 -10.21
N THR A 26 10.16 -3.55 -10.01
CA THR A 26 8.93 -3.46 -10.80
C THR A 26 9.24 -2.75 -12.12
N GLU A 27 8.79 -3.30 -13.24
CA GLU A 27 8.95 -2.71 -14.56
C GLU A 27 7.62 -2.14 -15.06
N ILE A 28 7.65 -0.99 -15.69
CA ILE A 28 6.51 -0.47 -16.43
C ILE A 28 6.39 -1.24 -17.76
N ALA A 29 5.44 -2.16 -17.84
CA ALA A 29 5.21 -2.96 -19.06
C ALA A 29 4.50 -2.16 -20.15
N LYS A 30 3.53 -1.31 -19.77
CA LYS A 30 2.74 -0.48 -20.71
C LYS A 30 2.30 0.82 -20.04
N VAL A 31 2.28 1.89 -20.81
CA VAL A 31 1.70 3.19 -20.42
C VAL A 31 0.72 3.63 -21.51
N THR A 32 -0.41 4.16 -21.11
CA THR A 32 -1.41 4.77 -21.98
C THR A 32 -1.84 6.10 -21.35
N GLY A 33 -1.86 7.18 -22.08
CA GLY A 33 -2.21 8.51 -21.57
C GLY A 33 -1.14 9.13 -20.67
N GLU A 34 -1.55 10.02 -19.76
CA GLU A 34 -0.65 10.78 -18.92
C GLU A 34 -0.37 10.07 -17.60
N VAL A 35 0.83 9.53 -17.47
CA VAL A 35 1.34 8.86 -16.26
C VAL A 35 2.70 9.44 -15.89
N LYS A 36 2.89 9.73 -14.62
CA LYS A 36 4.13 10.29 -14.08
C LYS A 36 4.72 9.41 -13.00
N VAL A 37 6.03 9.47 -12.85
CA VAL A 37 6.81 8.77 -11.82
C VAL A 37 7.59 9.79 -11.03
N ARG A 38 7.58 9.64 -9.71
CA ARG A 38 8.48 10.34 -8.80
C ARG A 38 9.49 9.34 -8.27
N ARG A 39 10.78 9.66 -8.40
CA ARG A 39 11.88 8.82 -7.95
C ARG A 39 12.20 9.07 -6.48
N GLY A 40 11.96 8.07 -5.64
CA GLY A 40 12.30 8.13 -4.23
C GLY A 40 11.84 9.42 -3.55
N LEU A 41 12.79 10.17 -2.99
CA LEU A 41 12.54 11.44 -2.31
C LEU A 41 12.63 12.68 -3.21
N ASP A 42 12.80 12.48 -4.52
CA ASP A 42 12.84 13.61 -5.45
C ASP A 42 11.51 14.37 -5.45
N GLU A 43 11.56 15.69 -5.53
CA GLU A 43 10.35 16.51 -5.67
C GLU A 43 9.79 16.52 -7.10
N LYS A 44 10.61 16.12 -8.08
CA LYS A 44 10.29 16.24 -9.51
C LYS A 44 9.57 14.99 -10.02
N TRP A 45 8.47 15.23 -10.70
CA TRP A 45 7.76 14.23 -11.47
C TRP A 45 8.31 14.14 -12.89
N GLN A 46 8.52 12.94 -13.39
CA GLN A 46 8.93 12.66 -14.77
C GLN A 46 7.87 11.83 -15.47
N ASN A 47 7.79 11.92 -16.79
CA ASN A 47 6.85 11.10 -17.55
C ASN A 47 7.26 9.63 -17.48
N ALA A 48 6.27 8.77 -17.27
CA ALA A 48 6.45 7.32 -17.33
C ALA A 48 6.58 6.85 -18.78
N PHE A 49 7.36 5.79 -19.00
CA PHE A 49 7.48 5.11 -20.29
C PHE A 49 7.64 3.61 -20.10
N ALA A 50 7.24 2.83 -21.11
CA ALA A 50 7.39 1.38 -21.09
C ALA A 50 8.86 0.97 -21.02
N GLY A 51 9.19 -0.06 -20.23
CA GLY A 51 10.56 -0.49 -19.93
C GLY A 51 11.23 0.26 -18.78
N MET A 52 10.57 1.27 -18.18
CA MET A 52 11.12 1.97 -17.02
C MET A 52 11.12 1.05 -15.80
N MET A 53 12.31 0.86 -15.19
CA MET A 53 12.46 0.13 -13.94
C MET A 53 12.16 1.02 -12.74
N LEU A 54 11.37 0.53 -11.80
CA LEU A 54 10.92 1.23 -10.60
C LEU A 54 11.48 0.56 -9.35
N LYS A 55 11.80 1.37 -8.36
CA LYS A 55 12.22 0.93 -7.03
C LYS A 55 11.06 1.00 -6.05
N ASN A 56 11.13 0.28 -4.95
CA ASN A 56 10.10 0.29 -3.90
C ASN A 56 9.82 1.68 -3.29
N ILE A 57 10.77 2.61 -3.41
CA ILE A 57 10.65 3.99 -2.92
C ILE A 57 10.05 4.96 -3.95
N ASP A 58 9.77 4.48 -5.16
CA ASP A 58 9.22 5.32 -6.22
C ASP A 58 7.69 5.38 -6.11
N THR A 59 7.10 6.48 -6.58
CA THR A 59 5.65 6.69 -6.60
C THR A 59 5.18 6.87 -8.04
N ILE A 60 4.09 6.20 -8.42
CA ILE A 60 3.39 6.42 -9.70
C ILE A 60 2.16 7.30 -9.46
N LEU A 61 1.94 8.21 -10.40
CA LEU A 61 0.78 9.06 -10.50
C LEU A 61 0.17 8.89 -11.88
N SER A 62 -0.98 8.23 -11.95
CA SER A 62 -1.78 8.13 -13.15
C SER A 62 -2.80 9.26 -13.17
N LEU A 63 -2.67 10.18 -14.11
CA LEU A 63 -3.58 11.31 -14.31
C LEU A 63 -4.76 10.86 -15.19
N GLU A 64 -4.73 11.21 -16.47
CA GLU A 64 -5.70 10.76 -17.47
C GLU A 64 -5.13 9.59 -18.28
N GLY A 65 -4.61 8.57 -17.57
CA GLY A 65 -3.91 7.46 -18.19
C GLY A 65 -4.02 6.18 -17.38
N GLU A 66 -3.42 5.13 -17.92
CA GLU A 66 -3.36 3.81 -17.30
C GLU A 66 -1.93 3.27 -17.41
N VAL A 67 -1.53 2.48 -16.44
CA VAL A 67 -0.23 1.83 -16.46
C VAL A 67 -0.36 0.36 -16.09
N VAL A 68 0.38 -0.48 -16.81
CA VAL A 68 0.57 -1.88 -16.47
C VAL A 68 1.98 -2.08 -15.95
N LEU A 69 2.08 -2.60 -14.75
CA LEU A 69 3.33 -2.89 -14.09
C LEU A 69 3.59 -4.39 -14.12
N ARG A 70 4.81 -4.79 -14.44
CA ARG A 70 5.29 -6.15 -14.25
C ARG A 70 6.02 -6.21 -12.92
N MET A 71 5.48 -7.00 -12.00
CA MET A 71 6.09 -7.21 -10.69
C MET A 71 7.28 -8.17 -10.79
N ASP A 72 8.10 -8.25 -9.75
CA ASP A 72 9.28 -9.12 -9.67
C ASP A 72 8.96 -10.62 -9.82
N ASP A 73 7.76 -11.04 -9.44
CA ASP A 73 7.25 -12.40 -9.62
C ASP A 73 6.65 -12.66 -11.02
N GLY A 74 6.74 -11.69 -11.94
CA GLY A 74 6.17 -11.75 -13.28
C GLY A 74 4.67 -11.44 -13.35
N THR A 75 3.99 -11.21 -12.24
CA THR A 75 2.58 -10.84 -12.22
C THR A 75 2.39 -9.45 -12.82
N MET A 76 1.31 -9.26 -13.56
CA MET A 76 0.92 -7.96 -14.09
C MET A 76 -0.04 -7.27 -13.14
N PHE A 77 0.25 -6.00 -12.82
CA PHE A 77 -0.61 -5.13 -12.04
C PHE A 77 -1.11 -3.96 -12.90
N HIS A 78 -2.42 -3.78 -12.94
CA HIS A 78 -3.08 -2.72 -13.71
C HIS A 78 -3.49 -1.58 -12.79
N LEU A 79 -3.02 -0.38 -13.06
CA LEU A 79 -3.40 0.83 -12.35
C LEU A 79 -4.14 1.76 -13.30
N GLY A 80 -5.39 2.07 -12.99
CA GLY A 80 -6.25 2.95 -13.76
C GLY A 80 -5.96 4.43 -13.54
N SER A 81 -6.70 5.28 -14.24
CA SER A 81 -6.61 6.75 -14.15
C SER A 81 -6.96 7.28 -12.76
N HIS A 82 -6.55 8.52 -12.50
CA HIS A 82 -6.78 9.22 -11.23
C HIS A 82 -6.34 8.40 -10.01
N SER A 83 -5.14 7.82 -10.09
CA SER A 83 -4.59 6.95 -9.06
C SER A 83 -3.17 7.37 -8.67
N ILE A 84 -2.86 7.28 -7.38
CA ILE A 84 -1.51 7.44 -6.85
C ILE A 84 -1.10 6.20 -6.07
N LEU A 85 0.09 5.66 -6.36
CA LEU A 85 0.55 4.40 -5.82
C LEU A 85 2.05 4.46 -5.50
N ASP A 86 2.40 4.14 -4.28
CA ASP A 86 3.79 3.89 -3.90
C ASP A 86 4.15 2.45 -4.29
N ILE A 87 5.23 2.26 -5.05
CA ILE A 87 5.63 0.95 -5.60
C ILE A 87 5.87 -0.08 -4.48
N GLY A 88 6.39 0.37 -3.33
CA GLY A 88 6.55 -0.48 -2.16
C GLY A 88 5.26 -1.10 -1.63
N ASP A 89 4.11 -0.50 -1.93
CA ASP A 89 2.81 -1.03 -1.53
C ASP A 89 2.37 -2.24 -2.38
N LEU A 90 3.02 -2.50 -3.52
CA LEU A 90 2.79 -3.68 -4.35
C LEU A 90 3.56 -4.91 -3.88
N ARG A 91 4.57 -4.76 -3.01
CA ARG A 91 5.25 -5.91 -2.44
C ARG A 91 4.22 -6.84 -1.79
N ARG A 92 4.19 -8.09 -2.22
CA ARG A 92 3.28 -9.07 -1.59
C ARG A 92 3.56 -9.17 -0.11
N ILE A 93 2.56 -8.88 0.69
CA ILE A 93 2.58 -9.02 2.15
C ILE A 93 1.73 -10.21 2.55
N THR A 94 2.22 -10.96 3.52
CA THR A 94 1.49 -12.09 4.09
C THR A 94 0.39 -11.60 5.02
N ARG A 95 -0.59 -12.48 5.32
CA ARG A 95 -1.61 -12.20 6.34
C ARG A 95 -0.97 -11.84 7.68
N GLN A 96 0.09 -12.54 8.09
CA GLN A 96 0.79 -12.27 9.34
C GLN A 96 1.45 -10.88 9.36
N GLU A 97 2.14 -10.48 8.28
CA GLU A 97 2.73 -9.13 8.17
C GLU A 97 1.65 -8.04 8.23
N MET A 98 0.52 -8.25 7.58
CA MET A 98 -0.63 -7.33 7.65
C MET A 98 -1.10 -7.17 9.11
N PHE A 99 -1.32 -8.28 9.85
CA PHE A 99 -1.73 -8.20 11.24
C PHE A 99 -0.69 -7.52 12.14
N LEU A 100 0.59 -7.80 11.95
CA LEU A 100 1.66 -7.11 12.67
C LEU A 100 1.63 -5.60 12.42
N TYR A 101 1.42 -5.18 11.17
CA TYR A 101 1.25 -3.77 10.82
C TYR A 101 0.04 -3.15 11.54
N LEU A 102 -1.11 -3.80 11.52
CA LEU A 102 -2.34 -3.31 12.18
C LEU A 102 -2.18 -3.22 13.69
N MET A 103 -1.51 -4.18 14.31
CA MET A 103 -1.23 -4.17 15.76
C MET A 103 -0.28 -3.04 16.13
N ALA A 104 0.78 -2.79 15.35
CA ALA A 104 1.70 -1.69 15.59
C ALA A 104 0.95 -0.34 15.58
N GLN A 105 0.03 -0.12 14.63
CA GLN A 105 -0.79 1.09 14.57
C GLN A 105 -1.71 1.27 15.79
N LYS A 106 -2.16 0.19 16.42
CA LYS A 106 -2.95 0.26 17.66
C LYS A 106 -2.10 0.63 18.86
N VAL A 107 -0.87 0.10 18.96
CA VAL A 107 0.06 0.38 20.06
C VAL A 107 0.45 1.87 20.07
N ASP A 108 0.73 2.46 18.92
CA ASP A 108 1.07 3.88 18.81
C ASP A 108 -0.06 4.82 19.29
N LYS A 109 -1.31 4.35 19.27
CA LYS A 109 -2.48 5.10 19.77
C LYS A 109 -2.73 4.94 21.27
N ILE A 110 -2.05 3.98 21.94
CA ILE A 110 -2.15 3.80 23.38
C ILE A 110 -1.20 4.79 24.05
N GLN A 111 -1.72 5.96 24.39
CA GLN A 111 -0.95 6.90 25.22
C GLN A 111 -0.76 6.28 26.62
N PRO A 112 0.47 6.26 27.16
CA PRO A 112 0.69 5.81 28.53
C PRO A 112 -0.12 6.67 29.49
N ARG A 113 -1.07 6.07 30.20
CA ARG A 113 -1.84 6.74 31.26
C ARG A 113 -0.93 6.96 32.46
N GLY A 114 -0.47 8.19 32.63
CA GLY A 114 0.19 8.67 33.85
C GLY A 114 1.70 8.87 33.72
N GLU A 115 2.20 9.89 34.42
CA GLU A 115 3.62 10.31 34.46
C GLU A 115 4.63 9.25 34.96
N LYS A 116 4.16 8.12 35.47
CA LYS A 116 5.00 7.05 36.03
C LYS A 116 5.33 5.89 35.10
N ALA A 117 4.78 5.86 33.90
CA ALA A 117 5.05 4.80 32.91
C ALA A 117 6.16 5.21 31.92
N ARG A 118 7.25 5.82 32.39
CA ARG A 118 8.48 5.92 31.61
C ARG A 118 9.17 4.56 31.65
N LEU A 119 8.86 3.69 30.67
CA LEU A 119 9.74 2.56 30.37
C LEU A 119 11.09 3.13 29.94
N HIS A 120 12.05 3.04 30.85
CA HIS A 120 13.44 3.34 30.54
C HIS A 120 14.00 2.18 29.71
N VAL A 121 13.71 2.20 28.40
CA VAL A 121 14.35 1.30 27.45
C VAL A 121 15.73 1.87 27.19
N GLY A 122 16.73 1.29 27.88
CA GLY A 122 18.12 1.67 27.67
C GLY A 122 18.49 1.46 26.18
N ASN A 123 19.02 2.51 25.57
CA ASN A 123 19.74 2.53 24.28
C ASN A 123 19.30 1.52 23.22
N VAL A 124 18.04 1.52 22.85
CA VAL A 124 17.68 1.09 21.50
C VAL A 124 17.95 2.31 20.64
N SER A 125 18.88 2.20 19.70
CA SER A 125 19.01 3.17 18.61
C SER A 125 17.69 3.23 17.92
N VAL A 126 16.84 4.17 18.32
CA VAL A 126 15.64 4.52 17.57
C VAL A 126 16.18 5.08 16.26
N VAL A 127 16.15 4.25 15.22
CA VAL A 127 16.14 4.80 13.87
C VAL A 127 14.99 5.78 13.91
N HIS A 128 15.33 7.06 13.92
CA HIS A 128 14.35 8.15 13.92
C HIS A 128 13.36 7.83 12.84
N GLY A 129 12.14 7.54 13.26
CA GLY A 129 11.03 7.42 12.34
C GLY A 129 11.07 8.67 11.49
N GLU A 130 11.32 8.42 10.23
CA GLU A 130 11.27 9.42 9.19
C GLU A 130 10.04 10.28 9.46
N LYS A 131 10.24 11.57 9.78
CA LYS A 131 9.17 12.55 9.68
C LYS A 131 8.59 12.31 8.32
N VAL A 132 7.35 11.83 8.25
CA VAL A 132 6.60 11.75 7.00
C VAL A 132 6.60 13.18 6.47
N LEU A 133 7.60 13.46 5.64
CA LEU A 133 7.66 14.72 4.91
C LEU A 133 6.34 14.77 4.14
N ALA A 134 5.60 15.85 4.35
CA ALA A 134 4.38 16.08 3.61
C ALA A 134 4.69 15.80 2.13
N PRO A 135 3.90 14.98 1.44
CA PRO A 135 4.18 14.57 0.08
C PRO A 135 4.46 15.82 -0.73
N ALA A 136 5.60 15.83 -1.45
CA ALA A 136 5.97 16.93 -2.32
C ALA A 136 4.78 17.27 -3.22
N LYS A 137 4.47 18.58 -3.34
CA LYS A 137 3.34 19.06 -4.14
C LYS A 137 3.39 18.44 -5.52
N ALA A 138 2.40 17.60 -5.84
CA ALA A 138 2.25 17.05 -7.17
C ALA A 138 2.03 18.20 -8.18
N PRO A 139 2.38 18.04 -9.46
CA PRO A 139 2.05 19.03 -10.48
C PRO A 139 0.52 19.19 -10.55
N GLY A 140 0.06 20.29 -9.98
CA GLY A 140 -1.35 20.54 -9.68
C GLY A 140 -1.69 20.07 -8.25
N ASP A 141 -1.89 21.02 -7.36
CA ASP A 141 -2.16 20.87 -5.89
C ASP A 141 -3.26 19.87 -5.50
N ARG A 142 -3.89 19.19 -6.45
CA ARG A 142 -5.07 18.34 -6.26
C ARG A 142 -4.75 16.87 -6.00
N ALA A 143 -3.70 16.30 -6.59
CA ALA A 143 -3.46 14.86 -6.54
C ALA A 143 -2.88 14.38 -5.20
N SER A 144 -1.95 15.13 -4.61
CA SER A 144 -1.33 14.76 -3.34
C SER A 144 -2.26 15.00 -2.12
N THR A 145 -3.27 15.85 -2.29
CA THR A 145 -4.30 16.12 -1.30
C THR A 145 -5.58 15.33 -1.53
N ASN A 146 -5.67 14.61 -2.63
CA ASN A 146 -6.86 13.87 -2.99
C ASN A 146 -6.79 12.42 -2.49
N TRP A 147 -7.43 12.14 -1.37
CA TRP A 147 -7.59 10.80 -0.81
C TRP A 147 -8.22 9.81 -1.82
N LEU A 148 -9.05 10.30 -2.74
CA LEU A 148 -9.73 9.48 -3.75
C LEU A 148 -8.71 8.76 -4.67
N TRP A 149 -7.60 9.40 -5.00
CA TRP A 149 -6.57 8.79 -5.85
C TRP A 149 -5.85 7.62 -5.15
N SER A 150 -5.63 7.75 -3.86
CA SER A 150 -5.12 6.64 -3.04
C SER A 150 -6.16 5.52 -2.90
N LEU A 151 -7.45 5.87 -2.79
CA LEU A 151 -8.53 4.90 -2.76
C LEU A 151 -8.64 4.14 -4.10
N ASN A 152 -8.49 4.81 -5.24
CA ASN A 152 -8.50 4.17 -6.56
C ASN A 152 -7.35 3.14 -6.68
N ALA A 153 -6.17 3.46 -6.19
CA ALA A 153 -5.06 2.50 -6.15
C ALA A 153 -5.38 1.29 -5.25
N ALA A 154 -5.98 1.52 -4.08
CA ALA A 154 -6.39 0.42 -3.19
C ALA A 154 -7.52 -0.45 -3.81
N ARG A 155 -8.45 0.14 -4.56
CA ARG A 155 -9.46 -0.60 -5.34
C ARG A 155 -8.78 -1.50 -6.38
N ALA A 156 -7.81 -0.97 -7.12
CA ALA A 156 -7.06 -1.75 -8.10
C ALA A 156 -6.32 -2.93 -7.45
N MET A 157 -5.78 -2.75 -6.23
CA MET A 157 -5.20 -3.86 -5.46
C MET A 157 -6.25 -4.91 -5.10
N TYR A 158 -7.43 -4.48 -4.63
CA TYR A 158 -8.52 -5.39 -4.29
C TYR A 158 -8.98 -6.23 -5.49
N GLU A 159 -9.21 -5.58 -6.62
CA GLU A 159 -9.66 -6.22 -7.87
C GLU A 159 -8.66 -7.25 -8.40
N GLN A 160 -7.38 -7.07 -8.07
CA GLN A 160 -6.30 -7.97 -8.45
C GLN A 160 -5.88 -8.93 -7.33
N ASN A 161 -6.76 -9.14 -6.33
CA ASN A 161 -6.64 -10.09 -5.24
C ASN A 161 -5.46 -9.85 -4.28
N LEU A 162 -4.94 -8.62 -4.24
CA LEU A 162 -3.91 -8.21 -3.27
C LEU A 162 -4.57 -7.74 -1.95
N TYR A 163 -5.39 -8.60 -1.33
CA TYR A 163 -6.23 -8.23 -0.18
C TYR A 163 -5.45 -7.73 1.04
N PRO A 164 -4.32 -8.35 1.47
CA PRO A 164 -3.52 -7.80 2.56
C PRO A 164 -2.96 -6.41 2.23
N ASN A 165 -2.51 -6.20 0.99
CA ASN A 165 -2.01 -4.92 0.51
C ASN A 165 -3.13 -3.86 0.50
N THR A 166 -4.34 -4.22 0.05
CA THR A 166 -5.52 -3.36 0.08
C THR A 166 -5.79 -2.86 1.50
N ILE A 167 -5.84 -3.75 2.49
CA ILE A 167 -6.10 -3.40 3.88
C ILE A 167 -5.04 -2.43 4.41
N VAL A 168 -3.76 -2.74 4.20
CA VAL A 168 -2.65 -1.87 4.65
C VAL A 168 -2.70 -0.50 3.95
N SER A 169 -2.94 -0.47 2.63
CA SER A 169 -3.05 0.77 1.86
C SER A 169 -4.21 1.65 2.35
N LEU A 170 -5.38 1.07 2.62
CA LEU A 170 -6.53 1.78 3.16
C LEU A 170 -6.28 2.30 4.59
N HIS A 171 -5.57 1.54 5.42
CA HIS A 171 -5.16 2.04 6.74
C HIS A 171 -4.16 3.21 6.65
N LYS A 172 -3.18 3.14 5.73
CA LYS A 172 -2.28 4.26 5.44
C LYS A 172 -3.05 5.50 4.98
N LEU A 173 -4.05 5.31 4.12
CA LEU A 173 -4.92 6.38 3.65
C LEU A 173 -5.64 7.05 4.83
N LEU A 174 -6.28 6.29 5.72
CA LEU A 174 -6.96 6.83 6.90
C LEU A 174 -6.00 7.49 7.91
N SER A 175 -4.74 7.06 7.97
CA SER A 175 -3.72 7.70 8.80
C SER A 175 -3.25 9.04 8.23
N ARG A 176 -3.18 9.14 6.89
CA ARG A 176 -2.76 10.36 6.17
C ARG A 176 -3.87 11.41 6.11
N PHE A 177 -5.12 10.97 5.92
CA PHE A 177 -6.29 11.82 5.79
C PHE A 177 -7.24 11.55 6.94
N SER A 178 -7.26 12.44 7.94
CA SER A 178 -7.97 12.21 9.21
C SER A 178 -9.48 12.03 9.09
N GLN A 179 -10.12 12.58 8.08
CA GLN A 179 -11.56 12.40 7.81
C GLN A 179 -11.86 12.55 6.31
N PRO A 180 -11.55 11.57 5.47
CA PRO A 180 -11.94 11.62 4.07
C PRO A 180 -13.48 11.58 3.97
N ASN A 181 -14.03 12.37 3.07
CA ASN A 181 -15.46 12.35 2.79
C ASN A 181 -15.79 11.19 1.83
N ASP A 182 -15.53 9.97 2.27
CA ASP A 182 -15.62 8.74 1.51
C ASP A 182 -16.98 8.04 1.61
N CYS A 183 -17.89 8.61 2.39
CA CYS A 183 -19.22 8.05 2.64
C CYS A 183 -19.19 6.55 3.02
N GLY A 184 -18.14 6.10 3.68
CA GLY A 184 -17.98 4.72 4.16
C GLY A 184 -17.30 3.78 3.18
N GLU A 185 -16.94 4.22 1.99
CA GLU A 185 -16.39 3.36 0.94
C GLU A 185 -15.04 2.73 1.32
N ILE A 186 -14.16 3.47 1.99
CA ILE A 186 -12.88 2.95 2.47
C ILE A 186 -13.13 1.74 3.38
N HIS A 187 -14.07 1.85 4.31
CA HIS A 187 -14.40 0.78 5.24
C HIS A 187 -15.13 -0.39 4.55
N LEU A 188 -15.94 -0.11 3.52
CA LEU A 188 -16.56 -1.15 2.71
C LEU A 188 -15.49 -2.03 2.03
N TYR A 189 -14.49 -1.42 1.38
CA TYR A 189 -13.38 -2.17 0.75
C TYR A 189 -12.51 -2.91 1.78
N MET A 190 -12.33 -2.35 2.99
CA MET A 190 -11.67 -3.07 4.07
C MET A 190 -12.47 -4.31 4.49
N GLY A 191 -13.78 -4.18 4.68
CA GLY A 191 -14.66 -5.30 5.01
C GLY A 191 -14.61 -6.40 3.96
N ARG A 192 -14.74 -6.03 2.70
CA ARG A 192 -14.62 -6.97 1.56
C ARG A 192 -13.26 -7.69 1.54
N ALA A 193 -12.17 -6.96 1.79
CA ALA A 193 -10.82 -7.54 1.77
C ALA A 193 -10.59 -8.48 2.96
N PHE A 194 -11.08 -8.15 4.17
CA PHE A 194 -11.04 -9.04 5.33
C PHE A 194 -11.87 -10.30 5.10
N GLU A 195 -13.04 -10.18 4.50
CA GLU A 195 -13.89 -11.32 4.16
C GLU A 195 -13.19 -12.29 3.18
N LYS A 196 -12.47 -11.75 2.17
CA LYS A 196 -11.65 -12.56 1.25
C LYS A 196 -10.47 -13.28 1.92
N LEU A 197 -10.09 -12.84 3.11
CA LEU A 197 -9.06 -13.47 3.94
C LEU A 197 -9.65 -14.38 5.02
N ASP A 198 -10.96 -14.62 5.02
CA ASP A 198 -11.70 -15.40 6.04
C ASP A 198 -11.59 -14.79 7.45
N GLU A 199 -11.43 -13.47 7.54
CA GLU A 199 -11.33 -12.72 8.79
C GLU A 199 -12.69 -12.09 9.15
N ALA A 200 -13.67 -12.94 9.48
CA ALA A 200 -15.07 -12.54 9.66
C ALA A 200 -15.27 -11.44 10.72
N GLY A 201 -14.55 -11.50 11.85
CA GLY A 201 -14.65 -10.49 12.90
C GLY A 201 -14.22 -9.10 12.44
N GLN A 202 -13.06 -9.00 11.77
CA GLN A 202 -12.55 -7.75 11.23
C GLN A 202 -13.41 -7.24 10.07
N ALA A 203 -13.95 -8.15 9.26
CA ALA A 203 -14.88 -7.81 8.19
C ALA A 203 -16.16 -7.19 8.77
N LEU A 204 -16.72 -7.79 9.82
CA LEU A 204 -17.91 -7.30 10.52
C LEU A 204 -17.68 -5.88 11.07
N ASP A 205 -16.57 -5.67 11.79
CA ASP A 205 -16.21 -4.36 12.33
C ASP A 205 -16.10 -3.30 11.21
N ALA A 206 -15.46 -3.65 10.09
CA ALA A 206 -15.29 -2.75 8.96
C ALA A 206 -16.63 -2.40 8.29
N TYR A 207 -17.52 -3.38 8.08
CA TYR A 207 -18.85 -3.13 7.52
C TYR A 207 -19.72 -2.28 8.45
N GLN A 208 -19.64 -2.47 9.77
CA GLN A 208 -20.33 -1.62 10.74
C GLN A 208 -19.86 -0.16 10.63
N LEU A 209 -18.54 0.07 10.51
CA LEU A 209 -17.99 1.40 10.30
C LEU A 209 -18.42 2.00 8.95
N ALA A 210 -18.47 1.19 7.88
CA ALA A 210 -18.98 1.64 6.58
C ALA A 210 -20.44 2.15 6.71
N ALA A 211 -21.34 1.33 7.26
CA ALA A 211 -22.73 1.66 7.45
C ALA A 211 -22.92 2.93 8.32
N ALA A 212 -22.15 3.08 9.40
CA ALA A 212 -22.19 4.24 10.27
C ALA A 212 -21.71 5.52 9.57
N ARG A 213 -20.75 5.44 8.65
CA ARG A 213 -20.29 6.61 7.87
C ARG A 213 -21.28 7.02 6.80
N CYS A 214 -21.93 6.06 6.14
CA CYS A 214 -22.95 6.33 5.13
C CYS A 214 -24.10 7.17 5.65
N SER A 215 -24.48 7.03 6.92
CA SER A 215 -25.58 7.80 7.53
C SER A 215 -25.34 9.33 7.55
N ARG A 216 -24.11 9.76 7.32
CA ARG A 216 -23.71 11.18 7.27
C ARG A 216 -23.69 11.75 5.85
N CYS A 217 -23.90 10.90 4.85
CA CYS A 217 -23.87 11.28 3.44
C CYS A 217 -25.28 11.15 2.83
N GLN A 218 -25.63 12.10 1.97
CA GLN A 218 -26.87 12.08 1.22
C GLN A 218 -26.56 11.88 -0.26
N SER A 219 -26.33 10.64 -0.67
CA SER A 219 -26.06 10.30 -2.07
C SER A 219 -26.50 8.87 -2.39
N VAL A 220 -26.86 8.62 -3.63
CA VAL A 220 -27.24 7.29 -4.13
C VAL A 220 -26.12 6.27 -3.88
N GLU A 221 -24.87 6.71 -3.99
CA GLU A 221 -23.72 5.85 -3.74
C GLU A 221 -23.60 5.48 -2.25
N ALA A 222 -23.87 6.43 -1.34
CA ALA A 222 -23.91 6.15 0.10
C ALA A 222 -25.00 5.13 0.44
N ASP A 223 -26.17 5.23 -0.19
CA ASP A 223 -27.28 4.29 0.03
C ASP A 223 -26.89 2.89 -0.44
N ARG A 224 -26.22 2.78 -1.60
CA ARG A 224 -25.72 1.51 -2.14
C ARG A 224 -24.68 0.88 -1.19
N ILE A 225 -23.72 1.66 -0.72
CA ILE A 225 -22.69 1.23 0.23
C ILE A 225 -23.33 0.75 1.53
N ALA A 226 -24.30 1.52 2.06
CA ALA A 226 -25.02 1.20 3.29
C ALA A 226 -25.82 -0.11 3.16
N ALA A 227 -26.52 -0.31 2.04
CA ALA A 227 -27.27 -1.52 1.79
C ALA A 227 -26.36 -2.75 1.72
N GLU A 228 -25.25 -2.67 0.99
CA GLU A 228 -24.28 -3.74 0.90
C GLU A 228 -23.65 -4.07 2.25
N ALA A 229 -23.22 -3.06 2.99
CA ALA A 229 -22.63 -3.24 4.32
C ALA A 229 -23.62 -3.92 5.28
N ARG A 230 -24.90 -3.51 5.31
CA ARG A 230 -25.93 -4.15 6.14
C ARG A 230 -26.17 -5.61 5.77
N THR A 231 -26.23 -5.92 4.49
CA THR A 231 -26.38 -7.29 4.00
C THR A 231 -25.21 -8.16 4.46
N ALA A 232 -23.98 -7.65 4.35
CA ALA A 232 -22.79 -8.35 4.80
C ALA A 232 -22.79 -8.55 6.33
N ILE A 233 -23.19 -7.54 7.10
CA ILE A 233 -23.34 -7.63 8.57
C ILE A 233 -24.32 -8.76 8.95
N THR A 234 -25.50 -8.80 8.35
CA THR A 234 -26.50 -9.85 8.62
C THR A 234 -25.92 -11.24 8.36
N ARG A 235 -25.33 -11.43 7.18
CA ARG A 235 -24.74 -12.71 6.77
C ARG A 235 -23.59 -13.19 7.66
N LEU A 236 -22.74 -12.26 8.15
CA LEU A 236 -21.59 -12.60 9.01
C LEU A 236 -21.95 -12.76 10.49
N SER A 237 -23.19 -12.42 10.88
CA SER A 237 -23.70 -12.55 12.25
C SER A 237 -24.50 -13.83 12.47
N GLU A 238 -24.80 -14.59 11.41
CA GLU A 238 -25.43 -15.93 11.42
C GLU A 238 -24.40 -17.03 11.62
#